data_66f75a0d761b253cf8e745e1a7a87879
#
_entry.id   66f75a0d761b253cf8e745e1a7a87879
#
_cell.length_a   1.000
_cell.length_b   1.000
_cell.length_c   1.000
_cell.angle_alpha   90.00
_cell.angle_beta   90.00
_cell.angle_gamma   90.00
#
_symmetry.space_group_name_H-M   'P 1'
#
loop_
_entity.id
_entity.type
_entity.pdbx_description
1 polymer ?
#
loop_
_entity_poly.entity_id
_entity_poly.type
_entity_poly.pdbx_seq_one_letter_code
_entity_poly.pdbx_strand_id
1 'polypeptide(L)'
;MAISVNTVYQRVLAIANKEQRGYITPQEFNLFANQAQMKTFEQYFYDINQFNRMPGNSTEYSDMLHILEEKIAPFRVNGASLLSTTTSFEDTFEADITGWTSVNGGNGTVTYVPPAAANSYDGGIKILQNGNGAGIYAESATFSLVADKKYVVKYALIDMLEPATYSILIEDGAASSHQFTAYEPAVGSFEFTFIADTTGVHNIQIRNLDESNNSKYITIGNISITEFDNATLPADLYRLGEILYKASTSIYPTTVAEINSNEATSYNLSPLARPTTSNPAYVRSGANSVKVYPTLESGATVTCNYIKAPTEASWGYNLVLGNALYNSTTSTDFQLHASEESSLVFDILALAGISMEKMGLTQVADNEEGKKIQQEKS
;
A
#
# COMPACT_ATOMS: atom_id res chain seq x y z
N MET A 1 24.53 -6.57 4.65
CA MET A 1 24.30 -7.38 5.89
C MET A 1 23.82 -6.42 6.97
N ALA A 2 22.77 -6.75 7.72
CA ALA A 2 22.27 -5.93 8.81
C ALA A 2 23.27 -5.88 9.97
N ILE A 3 23.33 -4.77 10.69
CA ILE A 3 24.17 -4.62 11.89
C ILE A 3 23.41 -5.19 13.07
N SER A 4 24.03 -6.13 13.82
CA SER A 4 23.39 -6.75 14.97
C SER A 4 23.18 -5.77 16.10
N VAL A 5 21.94 -5.59 16.53
CA VAL A 5 21.59 -4.74 17.68
C VAL A 5 22.26 -5.21 18.97
N ASN A 6 22.40 -6.53 19.15
CA ASN A 6 23.06 -7.08 20.33
C ASN A 6 24.55 -6.76 20.36
N THR A 7 25.25 -6.86 19.22
CA THR A 7 26.66 -6.53 19.12
C THR A 7 26.91 -5.06 19.45
N VAL A 8 26.10 -4.17 18.91
CA VAL A 8 26.19 -2.73 19.18
C VAL A 8 25.93 -2.46 20.66
N TYR A 9 24.88 -3.03 21.26
CA TYR A 9 24.56 -2.86 22.68
C TYR A 9 25.70 -3.32 23.58
N GLN A 10 26.30 -4.48 23.32
CA GLN A 10 27.43 -4.98 24.11
C GLN A 10 28.66 -4.08 23.98
N ARG A 11 28.94 -3.53 22.80
CA ARG A 11 30.04 -2.57 22.61
C ARG A 11 29.79 -1.26 23.34
N VAL A 12 28.58 -0.72 23.26
CA VAL A 12 28.18 0.50 23.99
C VAL A 12 28.35 0.31 25.50
N LEU A 13 27.84 -0.81 26.03
CA LEU A 13 28.02 -1.13 27.45
C LEU A 13 29.49 -1.31 27.85
N ALA A 14 30.28 -1.98 27.02
CA ALA A 14 31.71 -2.18 27.31
C ALA A 14 32.47 -0.86 27.41
N ILE A 15 32.17 0.11 26.53
CA ILE A 15 32.81 1.42 26.55
C ILE A 15 32.28 2.25 27.72
N ALA A 16 30.96 2.30 27.95
CA ALA A 16 30.35 3.02 29.05
C ALA A 16 30.81 2.51 30.43
N ASN A 17 30.93 1.19 30.64
CA ASN A 17 31.37 0.57 31.88
C ASN A 17 32.88 0.78 32.15
N LYS A 18 33.72 0.83 31.12
CA LYS A 18 35.16 1.04 31.26
C LYS A 18 35.50 2.37 31.91
N GLU A 19 34.62 3.33 31.78
CA GLU A 19 34.71 4.65 32.38
C GLU A 19 34.15 4.73 33.80
N GLN A 20 33.66 3.62 34.39
CA GLN A 20 32.98 3.52 35.71
C GLN A 20 31.78 4.46 35.89
N ARG A 21 31.02 4.75 34.81
CA ARG A 21 30.23 5.97 34.76
C ARG A 21 28.77 5.82 34.38
N GLY A 22 28.21 4.67 34.50
CA GLY A 22 26.76 4.56 34.37
C GLY A 22 26.32 3.38 33.53
N TYR A 23 25.17 2.86 33.89
CA TYR A 23 24.48 1.79 33.21
C TYR A 23 23.45 2.42 32.25
N ILE A 24 23.53 2.08 30.98
CA ILE A 24 22.53 2.45 29.99
C ILE A 24 21.46 1.35 30.00
N THR A 25 20.25 1.72 30.35
CA THR A 25 19.15 0.76 30.34
C THR A 25 18.80 0.34 28.92
N PRO A 26 18.24 -0.86 28.70
CA PRO A 26 17.78 -1.29 27.37
C PRO A 26 16.79 -0.34 26.71
N GLN A 27 15.95 0.32 27.49
CA GLN A 27 14.98 1.29 26.99
C GLN A 27 15.66 2.57 26.48
N GLU A 28 16.61 3.11 27.26
CA GLU A 28 17.41 4.27 26.83
C GLU A 28 18.26 3.93 25.60
N PHE A 29 18.87 2.73 25.59
CA PHE A 29 19.60 2.27 24.42
C PHE A 29 18.74 2.25 23.17
N ASN A 30 17.56 1.66 23.22
CA ASN A 30 16.65 1.60 22.05
C ASN A 30 16.26 3.00 21.55
N LEU A 31 16.07 3.96 22.45
CA LEU A 31 15.77 5.34 22.10
C LEU A 31 16.96 6.00 21.36
N PHE A 32 18.16 5.90 21.92
CA PHE A 32 19.37 6.48 21.30
C PHE A 32 19.76 5.75 20.02
N ALA A 33 19.59 4.43 19.98
CA ALA A 33 19.86 3.62 18.80
C ALA A 33 19.01 4.03 17.61
N ASN A 34 17.72 4.28 17.79
CA ASN A 34 16.85 4.74 16.72
C ASN A 34 17.18 6.15 16.25
N GLN A 35 17.51 7.04 17.18
CA GLN A 35 17.97 8.40 16.84
C GLN A 35 19.28 8.39 16.06
N ALA A 36 20.25 7.58 16.47
CA ALA A 36 21.52 7.43 15.80
C ALA A 36 21.34 6.80 14.40
N GLN A 37 20.52 5.76 14.28
CA GLN A 37 20.18 5.14 12.99
C GLN A 37 19.59 6.16 12.01
N MET A 38 18.65 6.97 12.47
CA MET A 38 18.00 7.97 11.63
C MET A 38 18.96 9.08 11.22
N LYS A 39 19.82 9.54 12.14
CA LYS A 39 20.89 10.52 11.85
C LYS A 39 21.81 10.01 10.74
N THR A 40 22.31 8.79 10.84
CA THR A 40 23.20 8.19 9.84
C THR A 40 22.50 8.02 8.49
N PHE A 41 21.22 7.60 8.51
CA PHE A 41 20.40 7.47 7.31
C PHE A 41 20.20 8.81 6.59
N GLU A 42 19.90 9.89 7.31
CA GLU A 42 19.74 11.22 6.75
C GLU A 42 21.05 11.77 6.20
N GLN A 43 22.19 11.44 6.82
CA GLN A 43 23.51 11.84 6.36
C GLN A 43 23.80 11.34 4.94
N TYR A 44 23.38 10.14 4.57
CA TYR A 44 23.57 9.61 3.21
C TYR A 44 22.99 10.54 2.13
N PHE A 45 21.81 11.11 2.36
CA PHE A 45 21.20 12.03 1.40
C PHE A 45 21.89 13.38 1.35
N TYR A 46 22.39 13.84 2.48
CA TYR A 46 23.18 15.06 2.53
C TYR A 46 24.47 14.89 1.71
N ASP A 47 25.17 13.79 1.90
CA ASP A 47 26.41 13.49 1.22
C ASP A 47 26.19 13.33 -0.30
N ILE A 48 25.19 12.58 -0.75
CA ILE A 48 24.84 12.49 -2.17
C ILE A 48 24.57 13.89 -2.76
N ASN A 49 23.81 14.72 -2.07
CA ASN A 49 23.50 16.06 -2.56
C ASN A 49 24.74 16.94 -2.63
N GLN A 50 25.67 16.81 -1.68
CA GLN A 50 26.93 17.51 -1.67
C GLN A 50 27.83 17.08 -2.84
N PHE A 51 27.98 15.76 -3.06
CA PHE A 51 28.76 15.21 -4.16
C PHE A 51 28.18 15.57 -5.54
N ASN A 52 26.87 15.55 -5.71
CA ASN A 52 26.24 15.95 -6.97
C ASN A 52 26.44 17.43 -7.33
N ARG A 53 26.78 18.28 -6.36
CA ARG A 53 27.06 19.73 -6.57
C ARG A 53 28.51 20.03 -6.83
N MET A 54 29.43 19.10 -6.58
CA MET A 54 30.86 19.33 -6.85
C MET A 54 31.12 19.25 -8.36
N PRO A 55 31.78 20.28 -8.94
CA PRO A 55 32.24 20.22 -10.32
C PRO A 55 33.41 19.25 -10.39
N GLY A 56 33.23 18.06 -10.86
CA GLY A 56 34.29 17.10 -10.92
C GLY A 56 34.16 16.13 -12.07
N ASN A 57 35.20 16.00 -12.86
CA ASN A 57 35.37 15.02 -13.92
C ASN A 57 36.37 13.93 -13.46
N SER A 58 36.53 13.72 -12.17
CA SER A 58 37.49 12.79 -11.59
C SER A 58 36.83 11.45 -11.34
N THR A 59 37.45 10.37 -11.74
CA THR A 59 37.01 8.99 -11.52
C THR A 59 36.91 8.63 -10.04
N GLU A 60 37.62 9.34 -9.16
CA GLU A 60 37.58 9.14 -7.71
C GLU A 60 36.20 9.47 -7.12
N TYR A 61 35.52 10.50 -7.66
CA TYR A 61 34.16 10.83 -7.20
C TYR A 61 33.09 9.83 -7.65
N SER A 62 33.30 9.12 -8.74
CA SER A 62 32.34 8.09 -9.18
C SER A 62 32.32 6.91 -8.22
N ASP A 63 33.45 6.58 -7.59
CA ASP A 63 33.51 5.50 -6.60
C ASP A 63 32.76 5.86 -5.32
N MET A 64 32.86 7.11 -4.86
CA MET A 64 32.12 7.57 -3.68
C MET A 64 30.61 7.59 -3.88
N LEU A 65 30.15 8.03 -5.04
CA LEU A 65 28.71 7.97 -5.37
C LEU A 65 28.22 6.53 -5.41
N HIS A 66 29.02 5.62 -5.95
CA HIS A 66 28.67 4.21 -6.01
C HIS A 66 28.55 3.58 -4.61
N ILE A 67 29.49 3.90 -3.71
CA ILE A 67 29.46 3.47 -2.31
C ILE A 67 28.19 4.00 -1.60
N LEU A 68 27.85 5.27 -1.79
CA LEU A 68 26.65 5.88 -1.21
C LEU A 68 25.36 5.25 -1.78
N GLU A 69 25.35 4.95 -3.08
CA GLU A 69 24.24 4.23 -3.71
C GLU A 69 24.07 2.82 -3.15
N GLU A 70 25.18 2.11 -2.89
CA GLU A 70 25.18 0.79 -2.25
C GLU A 70 24.62 0.87 -0.82
N LYS A 71 25.00 1.90 -0.05
CA LYS A 71 24.47 2.13 1.31
C LYS A 71 22.96 2.40 1.32
N ILE A 72 22.43 3.06 0.29
CA ILE A 72 20.97 3.37 0.17
C ILE A 72 20.19 2.23 -0.48
N ALA A 73 20.83 1.35 -1.25
CA ALA A 73 20.16 0.28 -1.98
C ALA A 73 19.18 -0.56 -1.13
N PRO A 74 19.47 -0.92 0.15
CA PRO A 74 18.55 -1.66 1.00
C PRO A 74 17.23 -0.94 1.31
N PHE A 75 17.21 0.38 1.15
CA PHE A 75 16.04 1.23 1.40
C PHE A 75 15.24 1.55 0.14
N ARG A 76 15.75 1.22 -1.05
CA ARG A 76 15.03 1.44 -2.31
C ARG A 76 13.99 0.34 -2.51
N VAL A 77 12.75 0.77 -2.71
CA VAL A 77 11.63 -0.10 -3.08
C VAL A 77 11.15 0.32 -4.46
N ASN A 78 11.11 -0.63 -5.38
CA ASN A 78 10.70 -0.41 -6.75
C ASN A 78 9.37 -1.11 -7.03
N GLY A 79 8.47 -0.43 -7.74
CA GLY A 79 7.23 -1.01 -8.23
C GLY A 79 6.19 -1.28 -7.14
N ALA A 80 6.25 -0.57 -6.00
CA ALA A 80 5.20 -0.68 -4.98
C ALA A 80 3.86 -0.21 -5.55
N SER A 81 2.83 -1.03 -5.39
CA SER A 81 1.47 -0.65 -5.83
C SER A 81 0.92 0.48 -4.97
N LEU A 82 0.45 1.54 -5.62
CA LEU A 82 -0.20 2.67 -4.96
C LEU A 82 -1.73 2.55 -4.93
N LEU A 83 -2.29 1.57 -5.63
CA LEU A 83 -3.74 1.37 -5.62
C LEU A 83 -4.13 0.79 -4.28
N SER A 84 -4.69 1.61 -3.42
CA SER A 84 -5.42 1.15 -2.25
C SER A 84 -6.80 0.70 -2.73
N THR A 85 -6.97 -0.59 -2.85
CA THR A 85 -8.29 -1.18 -3.00
C THR A 85 -8.92 -1.30 -1.61
N THR A 86 -9.62 -0.28 -1.16
CA THR A 86 -10.47 -0.44 0.02
C THR A 86 -11.71 -1.20 -0.43
N THR A 87 -11.80 -2.46 -0.04
CA THR A 87 -12.98 -3.29 -0.31
C THR A 87 -14.14 -2.75 0.53
N SER A 88 -15.17 -2.27 -0.14
CA SER A 88 -16.40 -1.78 0.51
C SER A 88 -17.41 -2.91 0.73
N PHE A 89 -17.37 -3.90 -0.14
CA PHE A 89 -18.21 -5.11 -0.06
C PHE A 89 -17.48 -6.27 -0.73
N GLU A 90 -17.56 -7.45 -0.13
CA GLU A 90 -17.05 -8.68 -0.72
C GLU A 90 -17.87 -9.86 -0.23
N ASP A 91 -18.26 -10.75 -1.15
CA ASP A 91 -18.86 -12.03 -0.85
C ASP A 91 -18.28 -13.10 -1.79
N THR A 92 -17.72 -14.14 -1.19
CA THR A 92 -17.10 -15.27 -1.90
C THR A 92 -18.03 -16.47 -2.02
N PHE A 93 -19.16 -16.45 -1.33
CA PHE A 93 -20.14 -17.56 -1.28
C PHE A 93 -19.50 -18.92 -0.92
N GLU A 94 -18.51 -18.93 -0.03
CA GLU A 94 -17.81 -20.15 0.34
C GLU A 94 -18.67 -21.15 1.13
N ALA A 95 -19.55 -20.63 1.98
CA ALA A 95 -20.33 -21.45 2.90
C ALA A 95 -21.84 -21.44 2.63
N ASP A 96 -22.40 -20.27 2.33
CA ASP A 96 -23.84 -20.07 2.14
C ASP A 96 -24.15 -18.72 1.47
N ILE A 97 -25.40 -18.29 1.47
CA ILE A 97 -25.86 -16.98 1.01
C ILE A 97 -26.39 -16.13 2.19
N THR A 98 -25.82 -16.31 3.37
CA THR A 98 -26.17 -15.48 4.53
C THR A 98 -25.86 -14.02 4.23
N GLY A 99 -26.84 -13.13 4.50
CA GLY A 99 -26.73 -11.71 4.12
C GLY A 99 -27.36 -11.36 2.77
N TRP A 100 -27.86 -12.37 2.05
CA TRP A 100 -28.65 -12.16 0.83
C TRP A 100 -30.11 -12.49 1.05
N THR A 101 -30.96 -11.61 0.59
CA THR A 101 -32.43 -11.79 0.65
C THR A 101 -32.98 -12.08 -0.73
N SER A 102 -33.85 -13.08 -0.81
CA SER A 102 -34.60 -13.32 -2.03
C SER A 102 -35.81 -12.38 -2.05
N VAL A 103 -35.83 -11.45 -2.99
CA VAL A 103 -37.02 -10.63 -3.23
C VAL A 103 -37.79 -11.20 -4.41
N ASN A 104 -38.95 -11.68 -4.12
CA ASN A 104 -39.69 -12.56 -5.02
C ASN A 104 -40.90 -11.84 -5.65
N GLY A 105 -40.82 -11.61 -6.95
CA GLY A 105 -41.93 -11.14 -7.76
C GLY A 105 -42.96 -12.24 -8.14
N GLY A 106 -42.84 -13.45 -7.56
CA GLY A 106 -43.80 -14.54 -7.67
C GLY A 106 -43.39 -15.77 -8.50
N ASN A 107 -42.38 -15.69 -9.38
CA ASN A 107 -42.10 -16.78 -10.32
C ASN A 107 -40.60 -17.12 -10.43
N GLY A 108 -39.93 -17.50 -9.33
CA GLY A 108 -38.54 -17.95 -9.37
C GLY A 108 -38.00 -18.33 -8.00
N THR A 109 -36.74 -18.70 -7.95
CA THR A 109 -36.02 -19.03 -6.70
C THR A 109 -34.61 -18.49 -6.68
N VAL A 110 -34.15 -18.06 -5.50
CA VAL A 110 -32.76 -17.76 -5.21
C VAL A 110 -32.23 -18.88 -4.32
N THR A 111 -31.15 -19.51 -4.72
CA THR A 111 -30.56 -20.66 -4.02
C THR A 111 -29.07 -20.58 -3.97
N TYR A 112 -28.48 -21.14 -2.92
CA TYR A 112 -27.05 -21.34 -2.82
C TYR A 112 -26.58 -22.49 -3.71
N VAL A 113 -25.44 -22.28 -4.39
CA VAL A 113 -24.72 -23.33 -5.11
C VAL A 113 -23.39 -23.55 -4.40
N PRO A 114 -23.15 -24.73 -3.82
CA PRO A 114 -21.91 -25.00 -3.12
C PRO A 114 -20.72 -25.08 -4.09
N PRO A 115 -19.49 -24.86 -3.60
CA PRO A 115 -18.28 -25.01 -4.38
C PRO A 115 -18.20 -26.40 -5.02
N ALA A 116 -17.91 -26.44 -6.31
CA ALA A 116 -17.74 -27.70 -7.03
C ALA A 116 -16.26 -27.99 -7.20
N ALA A 117 -15.79 -29.17 -6.82
CA ALA A 117 -14.40 -29.61 -6.90
C ALA A 117 -13.78 -29.57 -8.32
N ALA A 118 -14.61 -29.43 -9.36
CA ALA A 118 -14.19 -29.37 -10.76
C ALA A 118 -14.08 -27.97 -11.35
N ASN A 119 -14.63 -26.95 -10.69
CA ASN A 119 -14.62 -25.57 -11.14
C ASN A 119 -13.87 -24.72 -10.11
N SER A 120 -12.98 -23.84 -10.58
CA SER A 120 -12.13 -22.98 -9.73
C SER A 120 -12.91 -21.88 -8.96
N TYR A 121 -14.20 -22.06 -8.70
CA TYR A 121 -15.06 -21.10 -8.01
C TYR A 121 -15.51 -21.64 -6.66
N ASP A 122 -15.48 -20.80 -5.63
CA ASP A 122 -15.72 -21.17 -4.24
C ASP A 122 -17.18 -21.46 -3.92
N GLY A 123 -18.13 -20.92 -4.68
CA GLY A 123 -19.55 -21.09 -4.53
C GLY A 123 -20.31 -20.01 -5.28
N GLY A 124 -21.63 -19.98 -5.17
CA GLY A 124 -22.40 -18.96 -5.88
C GLY A 124 -23.87 -18.83 -5.46
N ILE A 125 -24.46 -17.72 -5.87
CA ILE A 125 -25.88 -17.44 -5.75
C ILE A 125 -26.55 -17.70 -7.09
N LYS A 126 -27.49 -18.65 -7.12
CA LYS A 126 -28.24 -19.01 -8.31
C LYS A 126 -29.62 -18.34 -8.29
N ILE A 127 -29.92 -17.62 -9.35
CA ILE A 127 -31.20 -16.94 -9.56
C ILE A 127 -31.90 -17.58 -10.72
N LEU A 128 -32.93 -18.35 -10.43
CA LEU A 128 -33.79 -19.06 -11.39
C LEU A 128 -35.08 -18.29 -11.63
N GLN A 129 -35.38 -17.95 -12.87
CA GLN A 129 -36.66 -17.36 -13.27
C GLN A 129 -37.56 -18.38 -13.93
N ASN A 130 -38.81 -18.50 -13.45
CA ASN A 130 -39.81 -19.44 -13.92
C ASN A 130 -41.08 -18.71 -14.40
N GLY A 131 -41.01 -17.86 -15.43
CA GLY A 131 -42.22 -17.29 -16.05
C GLY A 131 -42.22 -15.78 -16.23
N ASN A 132 -43.29 -15.28 -16.86
CA ASN A 132 -43.51 -13.86 -17.15
C ASN A 132 -43.93 -13.11 -15.91
N GLY A 133 -43.03 -12.33 -15.30
CA GLY A 133 -43.33 -11.47 -14.16
C GLY A 133 -42.20 -10.56 -13.82
N ALA A 134 -42.45 -9.52 -13.04
CA ALA A 134 -41.40 -8.66 -12.49
C ALA A 134 -40.30 -9.52 -11.83
N GLY A 135 -39.09 -9.41 -12.34
CA GLY A 135 -38.00 -10.35 -12.12
C GLY A 135 -37.69 -10.62 -10.65
N ILE A 136 -37.39 -11.86 -10.38
CA ILE A 136 -36.78 -12.25 -9.11
C ILE A 136 -35.37 -11.67 -9.03
N TYR A 137 -35.02 -11.19 -7.86
CA TYR A 137 -33.64 -10.72 -7.60
C TYR A 137 -33.14 -11.14 -6.21
N ALA A 138 -31.84 -11.23 -6.13
CA ALA A 138 -31.13 -11.39 -4.88
C ALA A 138 -30.62 -10.02 -4.43
N GLU A 139 -30.85 -9.68 -3.17
CA GLU A 139 -30.42 -8.42 -2.56
C GLU A 139 -29.42 -8.69 -1.45
N SER A 140 -28.28 -8.03 -1.49
CA SER A 140 -27.22 -8.17 -0.48
C SER A 140 -27.55 -7.46 0.83
N ALA A 141 -26.80 -7.78 1.88
CA ALA A 141 -26.71 -6.92 3.05
C ALA A 141 -26.19 -5.52 2.64
N THR A 142 -26.48 -4.55 3.48
CA THR A 142 -26.12 -3.16 3.23
C THR A 142 -24.64 -2.89 3.53
N PHE A 143 -24.03 -2.03 2.71
CA PHE A 143 -22.64 -1.52 2.87
C PHE A 143 -22.62 -0.02 2.62
N SER A 144 -21.48 0.64 2.96
CA SER A 144 -21.38 2.11 2.84
C SER A 144 -20.50 2.51 1.68
N LEU A 145 -20.96 3.47 0.87
CA LEU A 145 -20.18 4.14 -0.16
C LEU A 145 -20.10 5.65 0.12
N VAL A 146 -19.15 6.32 -0.52
CA VAL A 146 -18.93 7.76 -0.41
C VAL A 146 -19.20 8.41 -1.76
N ALA A 147 -19.98 9.50 -1.78
CA ALA A 147 -20.28 10.24 -3.01
C ALA A 147 -19.02 10.71 -3.73
N ASP A 148 -19.14 10.86 -5.05
CA ASP A 148 -18.08 11.31 -5.97
C ASP A 148 -16.83 10.41 -6.03
N LYS A 149 -16.85 9.24 -5.37
CA LYS A 149 -15.79 8.25 -5.50
C LYS A 149 -16.12 7.21 -6.56
N LYS A 150 -15.08 6.76 -7.24
CA LYS A 150 -15.17 5.71 -8.25
C LYS A 150 -15.01 4.34 -7.60
N TYR A 151 -15.87 3.43 -7.98
CA TYR A 151 -15.86 2.04 -7.52
C TYR A 151 -15.77 1.09 -8.70
N VAL A 152 -15.11 -0.04 -8.47
CA VAL A 152 -15.06 -1.17 -9.40
C VAL A 152 -15.87 -2.31 -8.79
N VAL A 153 -16.82 -2.82 -9.53
CA VAL A 153 -17.54 -4.07 -9.21
C VAL A 153 -16.91 -5.18 -10.02
N LYS A 154 -16.43 -6.20 -9.35
CA LYS A 154 -15.93 -7.44 -9.97
C LYS A 154 -16.82 -8.59 -9.55
N TYR A 155 -17.15 -9.45 -10.49
CA TYR A 155 -17.95 -10.64 -10.21
C TYR A 155 -17.62 -11.78 -11.19
N ALA A 156 -17.96 -13.00 -10.81
CA ALA A 156 -17.84 -14.16 -11.66
C ALA A 156 -19.22 -14.69 -12.04
N LEU A 157 -19.50 -14.83 -13.34
CA LEU A 157 -20.63 -15.62 -13.84
C LEU A 157 -20.14 -17.05 -13.97
N ILE A 158 -20.53 -17.93 -13.05
CA ILE A 158 -19.95 -19.28 -12.93
C ILE A 158 -20.79 -20.36 -13.60
N ASP A 159 -22.11 -20.15 -13.75
CA ASP A 159 -23.01 -21.05 -14.44
C ASP A 159 -24.25 -20.31 -14.93
N MET A 160 -24.80 -20.72 -16.08
CA MET A 160 -26.01 -20.15 -16.65
C MET A 160 -26.66 -21.09 -17.66
N LEU A 161 -27.95 -20.91 -17.90
CA LEU A 161 -28.61 -21.47 -19.08
C LEU A 161 -28.50 -20.43 -20.22
N GLU A 162 -27.65 -20.69 -21.19
CA GLU A 162 -27.27 -19.79 -22.28
C GLU A 162 -28.36 -19.49 -23.31
N PRO A 163 -28.35 -18.30 -23.90
CA PRO A 163 -27.72 -17.06 -23.40
C PRO A 163 -28.57 -16.43 -22.29
N ALA A 164 -27.94 -15.75 -21.34
CA ALA A 164 -28.64 -15.11 -20.25
C ALA A 164 -28.51 -13.58 -20.30
N THR A 165 -29.65 -12.91 -20.02
CA THR A 165 -29.67 -11.47 -19.77
C THR A 165 -29.87 -11.21 -18.29
N TYR A 166 -29.00 -10.43 -17.69
CA TYR A 166 -29.09 -10.11 -16.26
C TYR A 166 -28.68 -8.67 -16.01
N SER A 167 -28.97 -8.18 -14.82
CA SER A 167 -28.45 -6.88 -14.37
C SER A 167 -27.95 -6.96 -12.93
N ILE A 168 -26.91 -6.17 -12.68
CA ILE A 168 -26.42 -5.88 -11.34
C ILE A 168 -26.72 -4.41 -11.07
N LEU A 169 -27.49 -4.13 -10.02
CA LEU A 169 -27.81 -2.79 -9.56
C LEU A 169 -27.10 -2.52 -8.25
N ILE A 170 -26.61 -1.30 -8.11
CA ILE A 170 -26.16 -0.75 -6.83
C ILE A 170 -27.16 0.35 -6.46
N GLU A 171 -27.95 0.13 -5.42
CA GLU A 171 -29.00 1.05 -4.96
C GLU A 171 -28.59 1.76 -3.66
N ASP A 172 -28.95 3.03 -3.54
CA ASP A 172 -28.69 3.87 -2.35
C ASP A 172 -29.92 4.04 -1.44
N GLY A 173 -30.99 3.34 -1.73
CA GLY A 173 -32.23 3.41 -0.95
C GLY A 173 -33.06 4.70 -1.17
N ALA A 174 -32.54 5.68 -1.92
CA ALA A 174 -33.18 7.01 -2.06
C ALA A 174 -33.53 7.40 -3.50
N ALA A 175 -33.37 6.56 -4.50
CA ALA A 175 -33.74 6.79 -5.90
C ALA A 175 -32.59 6.90 -6.91
N SER A 176 -31.33 6.93 -6.53
CA SER A 176 -30.24 6.74 -7.47
C SER A 176 -29.80 5.27 -7.51
N SER A 177 -29.70 4.74 -8.70
CA SER A 177 -29.24 3.37 -8.91
C SER A 177 -28.26 3.32 -10.07
N HIS A 178 -27.14 2.65 -9.85
CA HIS A 178 -26.18 2.34 -10.91
C HIS A 178 -26.48 0.94 -11.43
N GLN A 179 -27.05 0.87 -12.62
CA GLN A 179 -27.44 -0.38 -13.24
C GLN A 179 -26.43 -0.77 -14.32
N PHE A 180 -25.88 -1.96 -14.18
CA PHE A 180 -25.14 -2.64 -15.23
C PHE A 180 -26.00 -3.77 -15.78
N THR A 181 -26.33 -3.71 -17.06
CA THR A 181 -27.08 -4.78 -17.75
C THR A 181 -26.14 -5.45 -18.74
N ALA A 182 -26.03 -6.77 -18.64
CA ALA A 182 -25.18 -7.57 -19.51
C ALA A 182 -26.00 -8.64 -20.24
N TYR A 183 -25.61 -8.91 -21.46
CA TYR A 183 -25.98 -10.08 -22.24
C TYR A 183 -24.71 -10.86 -22.52
N GLU A 184 -24.48 -11.92 -21.75
CA GLU A 184 -23.24 -12.68 -21.84
C GLU A 184 -23.47 -14.02 -22.53
N PRO A 185 -22.67 -14.33 -23.53
CA PRO A 185 -22.78 -15.60 -24.24
C PRO A 185 -22.08 -16.77 -23.51
N ALA A 186 -21.23 -16.47 -22.52
CA ALA A 186 -20.41 -17.47 -21.82
C ALA A 186 -20.12 -17.07 -20.37
N VAL A 187 -19.83 -18.08 -19.56
CA VAL A 187 -19.33 -17.90 -18.18
C VAL A 187 -17.95 -17.24 -18.17
N GLY A 188 -17.65 -16.49 -17.12
CA GLY A 188 -16.39 -15.76 -17.00
C GLY A 188 -16.36 -14.77 -15.86
N SER A 189 -15.21 -14.10 -15.70
CA SER A 189 -15.06 -13.00 -14.76
C SER A 189 -15.30 -11.68 -15.47
N PHE A 190 -16.09 -10.82 -14.87
CA PHE A 190 -16.50 -9.53 -15.43
C PHE A 190 -16.27 -8.41 -14.44
N GLU A 191 -16.12 -7.21 -14.97
CA GLU A 191 -16.01 -6.02 -14.14
C GLU A 191 -16.68 -4.81 -14.82
N PHE A 192 -17.20 -3.91 -13.99
CA PHE A 192 -17.65 -2.60 -14.40
C PHE A 192 -17.34 -1.55 -13.37
N THR A 193 -17.35 -0.29 -13.76
CA THR A 193 -17.06 0.84 -12.87
C THR A 193 -18.23 1.80 -12.82
N PHE A 194 -18.43 2.41 -11.65
CA PHE A 194 -19.40 3.48 -11.45
C PHE A 194 -18.86 4.53 -10.49
N ILE A 195 -19.49 5.69 -10.46
CA ILE A 195 -19.24 6.75 -9.47
C ILE A 195 -20.45 6.79 -8.56
N ALA A 196 -20.26 6.72 -7.25
CA ALA A 196 -21.36 6.79 -6.30
C ALA A 196 -21.92 8.22 -6.26
N ASP A 197 -23.25 8.36 -6.40
CA ASP A 197 -23.93 9.66 -6.39
C ASP A 197 -24.17 10.16 -4.96
N THR A 198 -24.23 9.26 -4.00
CA THR A 198 -24.58 9.57 -2.60
C THR A 198 -23.59 8.93 -1.63
N THR A 199 -23.39 9.62 -0.49
CA THR A 199 -22.71 9.05 0.67
C THR A 199 -23.73 8.38 1.57
N GLY A 200 -23.60 7.10 1.82
CA GLY A 200 -24.54 6.38 2.68
C GLY A 200 -24.58 4.89 2.47
N VAL A 201 -25.69 4.33 2.83
CA VAL A 201 -25.94 2.88 2.81
C VAL A 201 -26.43 2.46 1.44
N HIS A 202 -25.78 1.46 0.87
CA HIS A 202 -26.10 0.89 -0.43
C HIS A 202 -26.31 -0.62 -0.30
N ASN A 203 -26.97 -1.22 -1.29
CA ASN A 203 -27.07 -2.66 -1.46
C ASN A 203 -26.83 -3.07 -2.91
N ILE A 204 -26.54 -4.34 -3.14
CA ILE A 204 -26.44 -4.92 -4.48
C ILE A 204 -27.70 -5.70 -4.76
N GLN A 205 -28.29 -5.50 -5.94
CA GLN A 205 -29.34 -6.35 -6.45
C GLN A 205 -28.88 -7.06 -7.71
N ILE A 206 -28.95 -8.38 -7.71
CA ILE A 206 -28.67 -9.21 -8.88
C ILE A 206 -29.99 -9.68 -9.45
N ARG A 207 -30.29 -9.31 -10.67
CA ARG A 207 -31.57 -9.61 -11.35
C ARG A 207 -31.32 -10.49 -12.57
N ASN A 208 -32.09 -11.55 -12.70
CA ASN A 208 -32.21 -12.27 -13.94
C ASN A 208 -33.31 -11.61 -14.77
N LEU A 209 -32.98 -11.07 -15.93
CA LEU A 209 -33.88 -10.31 -16.80
C LEU A 209 -34.52 -11.16 -17.90
N ASP A 210 -34.27 -12.46 -17.94
CA ASP A 210 -34.81 -13.33 -18.98
C ASP A 210 -36.28 -13.68 -18.70
N GLU A 211 -37.19 -13.04 -19.40
CA GLU A 211 -38.63 -13.18 -19.24
C GLU A 211 -39.20 -14.43 -19.93
N SER A 212 -38.36 -15.25 -20.53
CA SER A 212 -38.85 -16.47 -21.22
C SER A 212 -39.25 -17.57 -20.21
N ASN A 213 -40.36 -18.23 -20.49
CA ASN A 213 -40.93 -19.35 -19.66
C ASN A 213 -40.01 -20.59 -19.55
N ASN A 214 -38.74 -20.51 -19.87
CA ASN A 214 -37.84 -21.65 -20.04
C ASN A 214 -36.96 -21.96 -18.83
N SER A 215 -37.35 -21.55 -17.62
CA SER A 215 -36.59 -21.85 -16.40
C SER A 215 -35.10 -21.42 -16.50
N LYS A 216 -34.84 -20.27 -17.10
CA LYS A 216 -33.51 -19.75 -17.26
C LYS A 216 -32.93 -19.29 -15.93
N TYR A 217 -31.65 -19.54 -15.76
CA TYR A 217 -30.95 -19.18 -14.54
C TYR A 217 -29.57 -18.58 -14.82
N ILE A 218 -29.09 -17.81 -13.86
CA ILE A 218 -27.72 -17.34 -13.75
C ILE A 218 -27.21 -17.74 -12.38
N THR A 219 -25.91 -17.99 -12.29
CA THR A 219 -25.22 -18.22 -11.01
C THR A 219 -24.02 -17.28 -10.95
N ILE A 220 -24.07 -16.38 -9.98
CA ILE A 220 -22.99 -15.42 -9.72
C ILE A 220 -22.18 -15.92 -8.53
N GLY A 221 -20.87 -16.01 -8.72
CA GLY A 221 -19.89 -16.25 -7.66
C GLY A 221 -19.01 -15.03 -7.45
N ASN A 222 -18.34 -14.98 -6.33
CA ASN A 222 -17.36 -13.97 -5.96
C ASN A 222 -17.68 -12.56 -6.45
N ILE A 223 -18.43 -11.82 -5.68
CA ILE A 223 -18.75 -10.42 -6.02
C ILE A 223 -18.06 -9.48 -5.04
N SER A 224 -17.39 -8.47 -5.56
CA SER A 224 -16.71 -7.47 -4.74
C SER A 224 -16.89 -6.06 -5.28
N ILE A 225 -16.96 -5.08 -4.38
CA ILE A 225 -16.94 -3.65 -4.68
C ILE A 225 -15.75 -3.04 -4.00
N THR A 226 -14.85 -2.47 -4.78
CA THR A 226 -13.63 -1.84 -4.30
C THR A 226 -13.58 -0.38 -4.72
N GLU A 227 -13.16 0.49 -3.81
CA GLU A 227 -12.89 1.89 -4.14
C GLU A 227 -11.64 1.98 -5.03
N PHE A 228 -11.71 2.79 -6.08
CA PHE A 228 -10.67 2.84 -7.12
C PHE A 228 -9.97 4.20 -7.23
N ASP A 229 -10.23 5.15 -6.37
CA ASP A 229 -9.95 6.57 -6.69
C ASP A 229 -8.75 7.20 -5.98
N ASN A 230 -8.13 6.57 -4.99
CA ASN A 230 -7.00 7.15 -4.29
C ASN A 230 -5.80 6.20 -4.26
N ALA A 231 -4.74 6.62 -4.91
CA ALA A 231 -3.44 5.99 -4.75
C ALA A 231 -2.87 6.36 -3.36
N THR A 232 -2.80 5.38 -2.47
CA THR A 232 -2.26 5.57 -1.12
C THR A 232 -0.76 5.29 -1.12
N LEU A 233 0.02 6.23 -0.59
CA LEU A 233 1.45 6.07 -0.44
C LEU A 233 1.76 5.05 0.67
N PRO A 234 2.85 4.27 0.54
CA PRO A 234 3.28 3.33 1.58
C PRO A 234 3.52 4.03 2.93
N ALA A 235 3.15 3.35 4.02
CA ALA A 235 3.28 3.91 5.37
C ALA A 235 4.74 4.13 5.80
N ASP A 236 5.66 3.35 5.24
CA ASP A 236 7.11 3.42 5.47
C ASP A 236 7.83 4.39 4.51
N LEU A 237 7.09 5.16 3.71
CA LEU A 237 7.64 6.10 2.75
C LEU A 237 8.45 7.21 3.45
N TYR A 238 9.72 7.29 3.14
CA TYR A 238 10.59 8.42 3.51
C TYR A 238 10.70 9.44 2.37
N ARG A 239 11.03 8.99 1.16
CA ARG A 239 11.11 9.83 -0.03
C ARG A 239 10.42 9.18 -1.21
N LEU A 240 9.49 9.90 -1.82
CA LEU A 240 8.86 9.49 -3.06
C LEU A 240 9.83 9.74 -4.22
N GLY A 241 10.04 8.72 -5.03
CA GLY A 241 10.73 8.82 -6.31
C GLY A 241 9.73 9.00 -7.45
N GLU A 242 9.80 8.14 -8.45
CA GLU A 242 8.93 8.20 -9.62
C GLU A 242 7.62 7.46 -9.38
N ILE A 243 6.51 8.03 -9.83
CA ILE A 243 5.25 7.33 -9.98
C ILE A 243 5.11 6.88 -11.43
N LEU A 244 4.72 5.63 -11.61
CA LEU A 244 4.53 4.99 -12.90
C LEU A 244 3.07 4.61 -13.06
N TYR A 245 2.48 4.98 -14.18
CA TYR A 245 1.14 4.62 -14.61
C TYR A 245 1.21 3.64 -15.78
N LYS A 246 0.48 2.55 -15.68
CA LYS A 246 0.33 1.60 -16.78
C LYS A 246 -1.15 1.44 -17.08
N ALA A 247 -1.58 1.85 -18.27
CA ALA A 247 -2.94 1.62 -18.76
C ALA A 247 -3.19 0.12 -18.99
N SER A 248 -4.45 -0.31 -18.89
CA SER A 248 -4.84 -1.71 -19.10
C SER A 248 -4.40 -2.27 -20.46
N THR A 249 -4.43 -1.42 -21.50
CA THR A 249 -4.04 -1.76 -22.87
C THR A 249 -2.56 -1.59 -23.19
N SER A 250 -1.77 -1.00 -22.27
CA SER A 250 -0.35 -0.71 -22.48
C SER A 250 0.53 -1.83 -21.96
N ILE A 251 1.60 -2.15 -22.70
CA ILE A 251 2.64 -3.09 -22.26
C ILE A 251 3.63 -2.42 -21.30
N TYR A 252 3.93 -1.13 -21.53
CA TYR A 252 4.94 -0.39 -20.77
C TYR A 252 4.30 0.67 -19.88
N PRO A 253 4.84 0.88 -18.68
CA PRO A 253 4.43 1.97 -17.80
C PRO A 253 4.96 3.32 -18.35
N THR A 254 4.24 4.38 -18.04
CA THR A 254 4.61 5.78 -18.34
C THR A 254 4.85 6.52 -17.03
N THR A 255 5.85 7.40 -16.98
CA THR A 255 6.10 8.25 -15.81
C THR A 255 4.96 9.27 -15.64
N VAL A 256 4.55 9.46 -14.40
CA VAL A 256 3.48 10.40 -14.03
C VAL A 256 4.11 11.71 -13.57
N ALA A 257 3.76 12.83 -14.22
CA ALA A 257 4.30 14.15 -13.89
C ALA A 257 3.65 14.72 -12.63
N GLU A 258 4.42 15.30 -11.72
CA GLU A 258 3.88 16.02 -10.56
C GLU A 258 3.37 17.40 -10.98
N ILE A 259 2.15 17.74 -10.61
CA ILE A 259 1.56 19.07 -10.76
C ILE A 259 1.20 19.64 -9.38
N ASN A 260 1.33 20.96 -9.25
CA ASN A 260 0.93 21.64 -8.03
C ASN A 260 -0.60 21.57 -7.84
N SER A 261 -1.03 21.38 -6.60
CA SER A 261 -2.45 21.31 -6.25
C SER A 261 -3.26 22.53 -6.73
N ASN A 262 -2.65 23.70 -6.69
CA ASN A 262 -3.31 24.95 -7.13
C ASN A 262 -3.50 25.04 -8.65
N GLU A 263 -2.71 24.32 -9.41
CA GLU A 263 -2.72 24.31 -10.88
C GLU A 263 -3.55 23.16 -11.46
N ALA A 264 -3.87 22.17 -10.64
CA ALA A 264 -4.55 20.95 -11.08
C ALA A 264 -5.85 21.22 -11.82
N THR A 265 -6.65 22.17 -11.35
CA THR A 265 -7.92 22.57 -12.00
C THR A 265 -7.67 23.19 -13.38
N SER A 266 -6.67 24.06 -13.49
CA SER A 266 -6.32 24.72 -14.75
C SER A 266 -5.80 23.71 -15.78
N TYR A 267 -4.98 22.75 -15.37
CA TYR A 267 -4.51 21.65 -16.23
C TYR A 267 -5.67 20.80 -16.72
N ASN A 268 -6.59 20.40 -15.86
CA ASN A 268 -7.73 19.57 -16.22
C ASN A 268 -8.73 20.28 -17.17
N LEU A 269 -8.87 21.59 -17.06
CA LEU A 269 -9.74 22.39 -17.90
C LEU A 269 -9.09 22.78 -19.25
N SER A 270 -7.78 22.71 -19.37
CA SER A 270 -7.06 23.09 -20.58
C SER A 270 -7.15 22.00 -21.65
N PRO A 271 -7.63 22.29 -22.87
CA PRO A 271 -7.70 21.30 -23.94
C PRO A 271 -6.32 20.75 -24.39
N LEU A 272 -5.26 21.55 -24.23
CA LEU A 272 -3.90 21.18 -24.64
C LEU A 272 -3.07 20.56 -23.53
N ALA A 273 -3.26 20.99 -22.28
CA ALA A 273 -2.45 20.55 -21.14
C ALA A 273 -3.11 19.46 -20.31
N ARG A 274 -4.36 19.11 -20.64
CA ARG A 274 -5.11 18.09 -19.90
C ARG A 274 -4.34 16.77 -19.86
N PRO A 275 -4.16 16.19 -18.66
CA PRO A 275 -3.57 14.88 -18.53
C PRO A 275 -4.30 13.81 -19.33
N THR A 276 -3.54 12.95 -19.97
CA THR A 276 -4.03 11.82 -20.78
C THR A 276 -3.37 10.54 -20.31
N THR A 277 -3.86 9.38 -20.76
CA THR A 277 -3.24 8.08 -20.47
C THR A 277 -1.80 7.96 -20.97
N SER A 278 -1.43 8.75 -21.99
CA SER A 278 -0.06 8.83 -22.51
C SER A 278 0.82 9.83 -21.75
N ASN A 279 0.22 10.86 -21.17
CA ASN A 279 0.88 11.88 -20.37
C ASN A 279 0.11 12.08 -19.06
N PRO A 280 0.17 11.11 -18.15
CA PRO A 280 -0.52 11.18 -16.87
C PRO A 280 0.18 12.18 -15.93
N ALA A 281 -0.62 12.75 -15.01
CA ALA A 281 -0.11 13.65 -14.01
C ALA A 281 -0.68 13.28 -12.64
N TYR A 282 0.00 13.67 -11.56
CA TYR A 282 -0.50 13.47 -10.21
C TYR A 282 -0.39 14.72 -9.36
N VAL A 283 -1.23 14.78 -8.35
CA VAL A 283 -1.22 15.81 -7.31
C VAL A 283 -1.14 15.13 -5.96
N ARG A 284 -0.33 15.64 -5.05
CA ARG A 284 -0.34 15.19 -3.66
C ARG A 284 -1.61 15.68 -2.97
N SER A 285 -2.37 14.74 -2.41
CA SER A 285 -3.62 14.97 -1.71
C SER A 285 -3.48 14.49 -0.26
N GLY A 286 -3.11 15.39 0.63
CA GLY A 286 -2.86 15.04 2.03
C GLY A 286 -1.47 14.44 2.29
N ALA A 287 -1.30 13.82 3.47
CA ALA A 287 -0.01 13.30 3.91
C ALA A 287 0.42 12.02 3.15
N ASN A 288 -0.53 11.10 2.92
CA ASN A 288 -0.23 9.76 2.44
C ASN A 288 -1.05 9.37 1.21
N SER A 289 -1.52 10.33 0.41
CA SER A 289 -2.29 10.04 -0.79
C SER A 289 -1.88 10.90 -1.96
N VAL A 290 -2.01 10.34 -3.16
CA VAL A 290 -1.82 11.04 -4.41
C VAL A 290 -3.04 10.82 -5.28
N LYS A 291 -3.48 11.88 -5.96
CA LYS A 291 -4.55 11.81 -6.96
C LYS A 291 -3.93 11.81 -8.34
N VAL A 292 -4.20 10.77 -9.11
CA VAL A 292 -3.66 10.60 -10.46
C VAL A 292 -4.71 11.05 -11.49
N TYR A 293 -4.25 11.73 -12.53
CA TYR A 293 -5.04 12.16 -13.68
C TYR A 293 -4.46 11.59 -14.98
N PRO A 294 -5.28 11.18 -15.96
CA PRO A 294 -6.74 11.09 -15.89
C PRO A 294 -7.21 10.09 -14.85
N THR A 295 -8.51 10.10 -14.53
CA THR A 295 -9.13 9.07 -13.66
C THR A 295 -8.73 7.70 -14.15
N LEU A 296 -8.30 6.85 -13.22
CA LEU A 296 -7.79 5.52 -13.56
C LEU A 296 -8.88 4.69 -14.24
N GLU A 297 -8.48 3.97 -15.28
CA GLU A 297 -9.35 3.00 -15.96
C GLU A 297 -9.27 1.65 -15.24
N SER A 298 -10.31 0.82 -15.38
CA SER A 298 -10.26 -0.55 -14.88
C SER A 298 -9.09 -1.33 -15.51
N GLY A 299 -8.35 -2.09 -14.71
CA GLY A 299 -7.14 -2.79 -15.14
C GLY A 299 -5.88 -1.93 -15.27
N ALA A 300 -5.96 -0.61 -15.06
CA ALA A 300 -4.78 0.23 -14.95
C ALA A 300 -4.06 -0.02 -13.63
N THR A 301 -2.74 0.09 -13.65
CA THR A 301 -1.91 -0.03 -12.43
C THR A 301 -1.11 1.24 -12.21
N VAL A 302 -1.03 1.66 -10.95
CA VAL A 302 -0.16 2.75 -10.52
C VAL A 302 0.84 2.19 -9.53
N THR A 303 2.11 2.39 -9.81
CA THR A 303 3.19 1.93 -8.94
C THR A 303 4.13 3.10 -8.64
N CYS A 304 4.87 3.01 -7.56
CA CYS A 304 5.90 3.99 -7.26
C CYS A 304 7.24 3.33 -6.95
N ASN A 305 8.29 4.08 -7.23
CA ASN A 305 9.62 3.84 -6.71
C ASN A 305 9.84 4.79 -5.56
N TYR A 306 10.29 4.31 -4.42
CA TYR A 306 10.49 5.15 -3.26
C TYR A 306 11.63 4.66 -2.37
N ILE A 307 12.04 5.51 -1.47
CA ILE A 307 12.97 5.17 -0.40
C ILE A 307 12.16 5.03 0.89
N LYS A 308 12.24 3.86 1.50
CA LYS A 308 11.59 3.58 2.78
C LYS A 308 12.41 4.11 3.94
N ALA A 309 11.75 4.51 5.02
CA ALA A 309 12.41 4.77 6.30
C ALA A 309 12.99 3.46 6.88
N PRO A 310 14.14 3.52 7.57
CA PRO A 310 14.63 2.35 8.29
C PRO A 310 13.63 1.96 9.39
N THR A 311 13.44 0.65 9.56
CA THR A 311 12.64 0.13 10.69
C THR A 311 13.34 0.42 12.01
N GLU A 312 12.56 0.68 13.04
CA GLU A 312 13.10 0.91 14.38
C GLU A 312 13.86 -0.32 14.88
N ALA A 313 15.13 -0.11 15.23
CA ALA A 313 15.94 -1.13 15.87
C ALA A 313 15.50 -1.30 17.32
N SER A 314 15.44 -2.53 17.79
CA SER A 314 15.03 -2.84 19.15
C SER A 314 15.87 -3.97 19.73
N TRP A 315 16.54 -3.70 20.84
CA TRP A 315 17.13 -4.74 21.66
C TRP A 315 16.06 -5.30 22.60
N GLY A 316 15.49 -6.44 22.20
CA GLY A 316 14.47 -7.16 22.94
C GLY A 316 15.09 -7.92 24.12
N TYR A 317 14.39 -7.98 25.26
CA TYR A 317 14.89 -8.65 26.46
C TYR A 317 13.77 -9.26 27.29
N ASN A 318 14.16 -10.28 28.05
CA ASN A 318 13.33 -10.87 29.10
C ASN A 318 13.93 -10.53 30.45
N LEU A 319 13.09 -10.17 31.42
CA LEU A 319 13.54 -9.94 32.81
C LEU A 319 13.63 -11.26 33.55
N VAL A 320 14.84 -11.66 33.92
CA VAL A 320 15.10 -12.85 34.75
C VAL A 320 15.83 -12.39 36.02
N LEU A 321 15.20 -12.59 37.16
CA LEU A 321 15.73 -12.17 38.46
C LEU A 321 16.16 -10.69 38.51
N GLY A 322 15.43 -9.81 37.79
CA GLY A 322 15.73 -8.38 37.73
C GLY A 322 16.78 -7.98 36.73
N ASN A 323 17.42 -8.93 36.01
CA ASN A 323 18.38 -8.66 34.95
C ASN A 323 17.75 -8.80 33.57
N ALA A 324 18.08 -7.88 32.67
CA ALA A 324 17.65 -7.94 31.30
C ALA A 324 18.54 -8.92 30.51
N LEU A 325 17.94 -10.01 30.03
CA LEU A 325 18.60 -10.99 29.16
C LEU A 325 18.13 -10.81 27.73
N TYR A 326 19.07 -10.80 26.80
CA TYR A 326 18.81 -10.67 25.37
C TYR A 326 17.83 -11.72 24.85
N ASN A 327 16.83 -11.27 24.10
CA ASN A 327 15.87 -12.13 23.42
C ASN A 327 15.88 -11.83 21.91
N SER A 328 16.44 -12.76 21.14
CA SER A 328 16.55 -12.63 19.68
C SER A 328 15.20 -12.61 18.96
N THR A 329 14.16 -13.20 19.55
CA THR A 329 12.83 -13.30 18.92
C THR A 329 12.09 -11.95 18.92
N THR A 330 12.36 -11.10 19.92
CA THR A 330 11.73 -9.78 20.08
C THR A 330 12.65 -8.64 19.67
N SER A 331 13.86 -8.96 19.18
CA SER A 331 14.85 -7.99 18.76
C SER A 331 14.74 -7.68 17.26
N THR A 332 15.01 -6.43 16.91
CA THR A 332 15.11 -5.97 15.52
C THR A 332 16.48 -5.35 15.28
N ASP A 333 17.22 -5.88 14.31
CA ASP A 333 18.54 -5.40 13.96
C ASP A 333 18.49 -4.09 13.16
N PHE A 334 19.59 -3.34 13.16
CA PHE A 334 19.73 -2.13 12.35
C PHE A 334 19.77 -2.47 10.86
N GLN A 335 19.13 -1.64 10.06
CA GLN A 335 19.09 -1.81 8.61
C GLN A 335 20.23 -1.12 7.87
N LEU A 336 21.12 -0.41 8.57
CA LEU A 336 22.27 0.27 7.99
C LEU A 336 23.28 -0.70 7.41
N HIS A 337 24.14 -0.18 6.50
CA HIS A 337 25.25 -0.94 5.95
C HIS A 337 26.27 -1.31 7.05
N ALA A 338 26.89 -2.48 6.93
CA ALA A 338 27.79 -3.01 7.95
C ALA A 338 29.00 -2.08 8.29
N SER A 339 29.43 -1.24 7.33
CA SER A 339 30.50 -0.26 7.57
C SER A 339 30.15 0.80 8.62
N GLU A 340 28.87 0.99 8.91
CA GLU A 340 28.40 2.03 9.84
C GLU A 340 28.41 1.57 11.31
N GLU A 341 28.74 0.30 11.59
CA GLU A 341 28.67 -0.24 12.94
C GLU A 341 29.47 0.57 13.97
N SER A 342 30.70 0.96 13.62
CA SER A 342 31.54 1.74 14.51
C SER A 342 31.02 3.16 14.76
N SER A 343 30.57 3.83 13.69
CA SER A 343 29.96 5.16 13.77
C SER A 343 28.72 5.15 14.67
N LEU A 344 27.86 4.16 14.45
CA LEU A 344 26.64 3.99 15.23
C LEU A 344 26.89 3.84 16.74
N VAL A 345 27.94 3.08 17.12
CA VAL A 345 28.35 2.95 18.52
C VAL A 345 28.75 4.31 19.12
N PHE A 346 29.54 5.12 18.39
CA PHE A 346 29.94 6.44 18.87
C PHE A 346 28.79 7.43 18.91
N ASP A 347 27.88 7.42 17.94
CA ASP A 347 26.67 8.24 17.96
C ASP A 347 25.76 7.94 19.17
N ILE A 348 25.56 6.66 19.46
CA ILE A 348 24.79 6.24 20.64
C ILE A 348 25.48 6.70 21.93
N LEU A 349 26.80 6.55 22.00
CA LEU A 349 27.56 7.01 23.17
C LEU A 349 27.54 8.53 23.34
N ALA A 350 27.58 9.29 22.24
CA ALA A 350 27.46 10.74 22.26
C ALA A 350 26.10 11.17 22.85
N LEU A 351 25.02 10.57 22.35
CA LEU A 351 23.66 10.83 22.85
C LEU A 351 23.50 10.43 24.33
N ALA A 352 24.03 9.27 24.72
CA ALA A 352 24.04 8.82 26.11
C ALA A 352 24.91 9.75 27.00
N GLY A 353 26.03 10.25 26.49
CA GLY A 353 26.91 11.19 27.18
C GLY A 353 26.23 12.52 27.47
N ILE A 354 25.47 13.05 26.54
CA ILE A 354 24.67 14.26 26.73
C ILE A 354 23.60 14.05 27.79
N SER A 355 22.88 12.94 27.71
CA SER A 355 21.83 12.60 28.68
C SER A 355 22.35 12.44 30.13
N MET A 356 23.62 12.00 30.27
CA MET A 356 24.28 11.81 31.57
C MET A 356 25.12 13.02 32.02
N GLU A 357 25.02 14.16 31.32
CA GLU A 357 25.81 15.39 31.60
C GLU A 357 27.34 15.16 31.58
N LYS A 358 27.82 14.23 30.75
CA LYS A 358 29.25 13.87 30.68
C LYS A 358 29.93 14.39 29.43
N MET A 359 30.31 15.66 29.46
CA MET A 359 30.95 16.36 28.35
C MET A 359 32.19 15.63 27.78
N GLY A 360 32.92 14.86 28.59
CA GLY A 360 34.14 14.16 28.13
C GLY A 360 33.82 13.03 27.14
N LEU A 361 32.71 12.34 27.28
CA LEU A 361 32.30 11.23 26.44
C LEU A 361 31.78 11.77 25.09
N THR A 362 31.04 12.87 25.14
CA THR A 362 30.53 13.58 23.96
C THR A 362 31.69 14.11 23.11
N GLN A 363 32.72 14.73 23.72
CA GLN A 363 33.89 15.24 22.98
C GLN A 363 34.69 14.15 22.26
N VAL A 364 34.84 12.96 22.89
CA VAL A 364 35.53 11.83 22.24
C VAL A 364 34.73 11.32 21.05
N ALA A 365 33.42 11.20 21.21
CA ALA A 365 32.54 10.75 20.14
C ALA A 365 32.49 11.73 18.96
N ASP A 366 32.36 13.03 19.24
CA ASP A 366 32.36 14.09 18.23
C ASP A 366 33.70 14.16 17.47
N ASN A 367 34.83 13.94 18.17
CA ASN A 367 36.16 13.90 17.53
C ASN A 367 36.33 12.70 16.59
N GLU A 368 35.78 11.52 16.94
CA GLU A 368 35.85 10.35 16.06
C GLU A 368 34.90 10.50 14.85
N GLU A 369 33.74 11.10 15.02
CA GLU A 369 32.85 11.47 13.92
C GLU A 369 33.51 12.48 12.98
N GLY A 370 34.13 13.51 13.52
CA GLY A 370 34.88 14.52 12.74
C GLY A 370 36.01 13.90 11.92
N LYS A 371 36.77 12.95 12.47
CA LYS A 371 37.82 12.22 11.75
C LYS A 371 37.25 11.38 10.59
N LYS A 372 36.14 10.69 10.82
CA LYS A 372 35.48 9.89 9.79
C LYS A 372 35.00 10.77 8.62
N ILE A 373 34.34 11.89 8.93
CA ILE A 373 33.90 12.85 7.91
C ILE A 373 35.07 13.44 7.12
N GLN A 374 36.24 13.70 7.77
CA GLN A 374 37.44 14.14 7.08
C GLN A 374 38.04 13.07 6.17
N GLN A 375 38.03 11.80 6.61
CA GLN A 375 38.50 10.67 5.81
C GLN A 375 37.59 10.39 4.59
N GLU A 376 36.30 10.56 4.74
CA GLU A 376 35.34 10.41 3.64
C GLU A 376 35.38 11.57 2.63
N LYS A 377 35.92 12.73 3.01
CA LYS A 377 36.05 13.93 2.15
C LYS A 377 37.45 14.14 1.56
N SER A 378 38.43 13.32 1.94
CA SER A 378 39.80 13.37 1.40
C SER A 378 39.97 12.35 0.28
#